data_11bd1f37af45be810f2f431b155180a1
#
_entry.id   11bd1f37af45be810f2f431b155180a1
#
_cell.length_a   1.000
_cell.length_b   1.000
_cell.length_c   1.000
_cell.angle_alpha   90.00
_cell.angle_beta   90.00
_cell.angle_gamma   90.00
#
_symmetry.space_group_name_H-M   'P 1'
#
loop_
_entity.id
_entity.type
_entity.pdbx_description
1 polymer ?
#
loop_
_entity_poly.entity_id
_entity_poly.type
_entity_poly.pdbx_seq_one_letter_code
_entity_poly.pdbx_strand_id
1 'polypeptide(L)'
;MPSLFRFALRVYWEDTDAGGVVFYANYLKFFERARTEWLRSLGFGQERMRVETGPMFVVTETSLRYLRPARLDDLLDVTVRVEHAGRAQMTIAQQVWRHGDATAGTPAGVLLAQGTIRIGCVNAGTFKPQRIPISISESIAPKSTIKPIVNPIVNAIVNPSNGTTG
;
A
#
# COMPACT_ATOMS: atom_id res chain seq x y z
N MET A 1 -1.04 12.72 -4.76
CA MET A 1 -0.75 11.28 -4.63
C MET A 1 -1.37 10.79 -3.35
N PRO A 2 -2.07 9.66 -3.34
CA PRO A 2 -2.46 9.08 -2.07
C PRO A 2 -1.18 8.83 -1.26
N SER A 3 -1.19 9.28 -0.01
CA SER A 3 -0.04 9.13 0.87
C SER A 3 0.23 7.63 1.06
N LEU A 4 1.46 7.21 0.82
CA LEU A 4 1.89 5.84 1.04
C LEU A 4 1.71 5.49 2.52
N PHE A 5 0.81 4.56 2.83
CA PHE A 5 0.66 4.09 4.19
C PHE A 5 1.89 3.29 4.60
N ARG A 6 2.34 3.48 5.84
CA ARG A 6 3.48 2.76 6.44
C ARG A 6 3.07 2.24 7.80
N PHE A 7 3.40 0.99 8.05
CA PHE A 7 3.22 0.32 9.34
C PHE A 7 4.57 -0.14 9.85
N ALA A 8 4.98 0.41 11.00
CA ALA A 8 6.24 0.05 11.63
C ALA A 8 6.06 -1.21 12.50
N LEU A 9 6.99 -2.15 12.41
CA LEU A 9 7.05 -3.33 13.25
C LEU A 9 8.50 -3.72 13.55
N ARG A 10 8.68 -4.46 14.64
CA ARG A 10 9.97 -5.04 15.02
C ARG A 10 9.98 -6.54 14.75
N VAL A 11 11.12 -7.06 14.35
CA VAL A 11 11.34 -8.50 14.19
C VAL A 11 11.61 -9.12 15.58
N TYR A 12 10.84 -10.14 15.95
CA TYR A 12 10.97 -10.89 17.18
C TYR A 12 11.56 -12.28 16.92
N TRP A 13 11.89 -13.00 17.99
CA TRP A 13 12.39 -14.38 17.91
C TRP A 13 11.45 -15.29 17.13
N GLU A 14 10.13 -15.17 17.36
CA GLU A 14 9.11 -15.98 16.67
C GLU A 14 9.07 -15.77 15.14
N ASP A 15 9.66 -14.67 14.65
CA ASP A 15 9.67 -14.35 13.22
C ASP A 15 10.86 -14.99 12.49
N THR A 16 11.87 -15.46 13.23
CA THR A 16 13.14 -15.95 12.68
C THR A 16 13.18 -17.48 12.58
N ASP A 17 13.99 -17.96 11.64
CA ASP A 17 14.30 -19.38 11.47
C ASP A 17 15.71 -19.72 12.03
N ALA A 18 16.09 -21.00 11.90
CA ALA A 18 17.40 -21.48 12.35
C ALA A 18 18.60 -20.81 11.63
N GLY A 19 18.35 -20.16 10.48
CA GLY A 19 19.36 -19.37 9.76
C GLY A 19 19.58 -17.97 10.33
N GLY A 20 18.83 -17.58 11.36
CA GLY A 20 18.94 -16.26 12.00
C GLY A 20 18.33 -15.12 11.17
N VAL A 21 17.48 -15.44 10.22
CA VAL A 21 16.76 -14.47 9.37
C VAL A 21 15.25 -14.69 9.50
N VAL A 22 14.46 -13.69 9.15
CA VAL A 22 13.01 -13.82 9.12
C VAL A 22 12.63 -14.96 8.19
N PHE A 23 11.83 -15.91 8.74
CA PHE A 23 11.29 -17.02 7.97
C PHE A 23 10.47 -16.46 6.78
N TYR A 24 10.74 -16.98 5.59
CA TYR A 24 10.23 -16.39 4.35
C TYR A 24 8.71 -16.17 4.32
N ALA A 25 7.92 -17.07 4.92
CA ALA A 25 6.47 -16.96 4.97
C ALA A 25 5.97 -15.86 5.94
N ASN A 26 6.79 -15.44 6.91
CA ASN A 26 6.40 -14.40 7.88
C ASN A 26 6.26 -13.02 7.25
N TYR A 27 6.88 -12.76 6.10
CA TYR A 27 6.63 -11.53 5.35
C TYR A 27 5.16 -11.39 4.94
N LEU A 28 4.46 -12.48 4.71
CA LEU A 28 3.03 -12.45 4.43
C LEU A 28 2.21 -12.02 5.65
N LYS A 29 2.65 -12.38 6.87
CA LYS A 29 2.05 -11.90 8.13
C LYS A 29 2.30 -10.39 8.29
N PHE A 30 3.49 -9.91 7.96
CA PHE A 30 3.80 -8.48 8.01
C PHE A 30 2.93 -7.69 7.02
N PHE A 31 2.75 -8.21 5.81
CA PHE A 31 1.87 -7.62 4.82
C PHE A 31 0.41 -7.61 5.28
N GLU A 32 -0.07 -8.70 5.89
CA GLU A 32 -1.44 -8.78 6.41
C GLU A 32 -1.66 -7.75 7.51
N ARG A 33 -0.77 -7.67 8.50
CA ARG A 33 -0.86 -6.68 9.59
C ARG A 33 -0.89 -5.25 9.04
N ALA A 34 -0.03 -4.93 8.09
CA ALA A 34 0.01 -3.61 7.47
C ALA A 34 -1.31 -3.28 6.73
N ARG A 35 -1.91 -4.23 6.01
CA ARG A 35 -3.22 -4.02 5.36
C ARG A 35 -4.33 -3.83 6.38
N THR A 36 -4.32 -4.58 7.47
CA THR A 36 -5.29 -4.46 8.56
C THR A 36 -5.21 -3.09 9.22
N GLU A 37 -3.99 -2.62 9.54
CA GLU A 37 -3.80 -1.29 10.13
C GLU A 37 -4.12 -0.16 9.13
N TRP A 38 -3.83 -0.37 7.86
CA TRP A 38 -4.23 0.55 6.81
C TRP A 38 -5.75 0.72 6.73
N LEU A 39 -6.53 -0.36 6.67
CA LEU A 39 -7.99 -0.30 6.68
C LEU A 39 -8.51 0.36 7.96
N ARG A 40 -7.91 0.04 9.11
CA ARG A 40 -8.27 0.65 10.40
C ARG A 40 -8.01 2.15 10.39
N SER A 41 -6.92 2.60 9.78
CA SER A 41 -6.61 4.03 9.65
C SER A 41 -7.60 4.80 8.77
N LEU A 42 -8.31 4.09 7.89
CA LEU A 42 -9.41 4.63 7.09
C LEU A 42 -10.77 4.57 7.82
N GLY A 43 -10.81 4.05 9.05
CA GLY A 43 -12.02 3.91 9.85
C GLY A 43 -12.74 2.55 9.72
N PHE A 44 -12.12 1.58 9.04
CA PHE A 44 -12.73 0.27 8.79
C PHE A 44 -12.06 -0.83 9.62
N GLY A 45 -12.77 -1.34 10.63
CA GLY A 45 -12.39 -2.55 11.37
C GLY A 45 -12.92 -3.79 10.65
N GLN A 46 -12.06 -4.71 10.25
CA GLN A 46 -12.45 -5.87 9.45
C GLN A 46 -13.46 -6.78 10.16
N GLU A 47 -13.29 -7.04 11.47
CA GLU A 47 -14.20 -7.87 12.25
C GLU A 47 -15.58 -7.20 12.39
N ARG A 48 -15.59 -5.91 12.68
CA ARG A 48 -16.83 -5.13 12.75
C ARG A 48 -17.58 -5.16 11.42
N MET A 49 -16.87 -4.95 10.33
CA MET A 49 -17.42 -4.99 8.98
C MET A 49 -18.02 -6.36 8.65
N ARG A 50 -17.31 -7.44 8.97
CA ARG A 50 -17.75 -8.83 8.76
C ARG A 50 -19.05 -9.11 9.53
N VAL A 51 -19.15 -8.70 10.79
CA VAL A 51 -20.28 -8.98 11.66
C VAL A 51 -21.49 -8.09 11.33
N GLU A 52 -21.27 -6.79 11.15
CA GLU A 52 -22.36 -5.83 10.99
C GLU A 52 -22.91 -5.74 9.57
N THR A 53 -22.06 -5.88 8.55
CA THR A 53 -22.43 -5.60 7.16
C THR A 53 -22.20 -6.76 6.18
N GLY A 54 -21.48 -7.80 6.61
CA GLY A 54 -21.27 -9.05 5.89
C GLY A 54 -20.10 -9.12 4.90
N PRO A 55 -19.51 -8.07 4.36
CA PRO A 55 -18.33 -8.14 3.49
C PRO A 55 -17.08 -8.56 4.26
N MET A 56 -16.28 -9.40 3.62
CA MET A 56 -15.01 -9.86 4.12
C MET A 56 -13.99 -9.84 2.98
N PHE A 57 -12.74 -9.49 3.29
CA PHE A 57 -11.65 -9.55 2.34
C PHE A 57 -10.88 -10.85 2.44
N VAL A 58 -10.64 -11.49 1.30
CA VAL A 58 -9.86 -12.73 1.20
C VAL A 58 -8.73 -12.55 0.19
N VAL A 59 -7.56 -13.10 0.49
CA VAL A 59 -6.44 -13.10 -0.44
C VAL A 59 -6.68 -14.16 -1.50
N THR A 60 -6.62 -13.78 -2.77
CA THR A 60 -6.81 -14.68 -3.92
C THR A 60 -5.51 -14.97 -4.65
N GLU A 61 -4.53 -14.09 -4.56
CA GLU A 61 -3.24 -14.27 -5.20
C GLU A 61 -2.17 -13.45 -4.46
N THR A 62 -0.98 -14.02 -4.40
CA THR A 62 0.19 -13.36 -3.78
C THR A 62 1.42 -13.59 -4.64
N SER A 63 2.13 -12.52 -4.91
CA SER A 63 3.48 -12.54 -5.47
C SER A 63 4.43 -11.86 -4.48
N LEU A 64 5.56 -12.48 -4.19
CA LEU A 64 6.53 -11.95 -3.23
C LEU A 64 7.96 -12.19 -3.73
N ARG A 65 8.76 -11.14 -3.70
CA ARG A 65 10.17 -11.18 -4.07
C ARG A 65 11.03 -10.78 -2.87
N TYR A 66 11.98 -11.61 -2.53
CA TYR A 66 12.94 -11.39 -1.46
C TYR A 66 14.22 -10.81 -2.07
N LEU A 67 14.68 -9.70 -1.54
CA LEU A 67 15.87 -8.99 -2.02
C LEU A 67 17.02 -9.07 -1.01
N ARG A 68 16.70 -8.92 0.29
CA ARG A 68 17.63 -9.00 1.41
C ARG A 68 16.92 -9.55 2.64
N PRO A 69 17.62 -10.25 3.53
CA PRO A 69 17.02 -10.77 4.74
C PRO A 69 16.77 -9.68 5.78
N ALA A 70 15.64 -9.78 6.49
CA ALA A 70 15.46 -9.14 7.79
C ALA A 70 15.98 -10.06 8.88
N ARG A 71 16.43 -9.49 10.00
CA ARG A 71 17.04 -10.19 11.14
C ARG A 71 16.33 -9.83 12.43
N LEU A 72 16.62 -10.57 13.49
CA LEU A 72 16.16 -10.27 14.84
C LEU A 72 16.48 -8.80 15.19
N ASP A 73 15.55 -8.15 15.86
CA ASP A 73 15.63 -6.75 16.31
C ASP A 73 15.59 -5.68 15.21
N ASP A 74 15.59 -6.07 13.93
CA ASP A 74 15.38 -5.10 12.86
C ASP A 74 14.04 -4.36 13.05
N LEU A 75 14.07 -3.04 12.89
CA LEU A 75 12.87 -2.22 12.79
C LEU A 75 12.49 -2.08 11.31
N LEU A 76 11.27 -2.47 10.98
CA LEU A 76 10.79 -2.54 9.62
C LEU A 76 9.63 -1.56 9.39
N ASP A 77 9.58 -0.98 8.19
CA ASP A 77 8.40 -0.31 7.66
C ASP A 77 7.77 -1.18 6.58
N VAL A 78 6.50 -1.49 6.74
CA VAL A 78 5.71 -2.21 5.75
C VAL A 78 4.74 -1.25 5.08
N THR A 79 4.84 -1.11 3.77
CA THR A 79 4.02 -0.16 3.02
C THR A 79 2.76 -0.80 2.47
N VAL A 80 1.73 0.02 2.25
CA VAL A 80 0.51 -0.37 1.56
C VAL A 80 0.18 0.69 0.52
N ARG A 81 0.03 0.25 -0.74
CA ARG A 81 -0.38 1.11 -1.85
C ARG A 81 -1.37 0.35 -2.74
N VAL A 82 -2.57 0.87 -2.87
CA VAL A 82 -3.55 0.32 -3.82
C VAL A 82 -3.10 0.68 -5.25
N GLU A 83 -2.91 -0.32 -6.08
CA GLU A 83 -2.57 -0.16 -7.50
C GLU A 83 -3.81 -0.18 -8.38
N HIS A 84 -4.75 -1.04 -8.03
CA HIS A 84 -6.01 -1.17 -8.75
C HIS A 84 -7.13 -1.51 -7.78
N ALA A 85 -8.27 -0.86 -7.95
CA ALA A 85 -9.49 -1.14 -7.22
C ALA A 85 -10.65 -1.33 -8.21
N GLY A 86 -11.18 -2.56 -8.26
CA GLY A 86 -12.36 -2.92 -9.02
C GLY A 86 -13.62 -2.98 -8.15
N ARG A 87 -14.70 -3.53 -8.68
CA ARG A 87 -15.98 -3.62 -7.96
C ARG A 87 -15.96 -4.59 -6.78
N ALA A 88 -15.27 -5.74 -6.93
CA ALA A 88 -15.24 -6.81 -5.94
C ALA A 88 -13.81 -7.29 -5.62
N GLN A 89 -12.79 -6.63 -6.14
CA GLN A 89 -11.39 -6.99 -5.92
C GLN A 89 -10.50 -5.76 -5.98
N MET A 90 -9.35 -5.86 -5.34
CA MET A 90 -8.29 -4.85 -5.42
C MET A 90 -6.91 -5.51 -5.49
N THR A 91 -5.96 -4.81 -6.08
CA THR A 91 -4.55 -5.18 -6.12
C THR A 91 -3.76 -4.17 -5.31
N ILE A 92 -2.97 -4.68 -4.38
CA ILE A 92 -2.17 -3.89 -3.45
C ILE A 92 -0.70 -4.23 -3.64
N ALA A 93 0.13 -3.22 -3.88
CA ALA A 93 1.57 -3.34 -3.80
C ALA A 93 2.03 -3.07 -2.36
N GLN A 94 2.94 -3.91 -1.88
CA GLN A 94 3.52 -3.80 -0.54
C GLN A 94 5.03 -3.99 -0.59
N GLN A 95 5.73 -3.30 0.29
CA GLN A 95 7.18 -3.37 0.42
C GLN A 95 7.54 -3.48 1.90
N VAL A 96 8.61 -4.19 2.19
CA VAL A 96 9.23 -4.23 3.52
C VAL A 96 10.57 -3.53 3.43
N TRP A 97 10.73 -2.49 4.23
CA TRP A 97 11.94 -1.70 4.33
C TRP A 97 12.51 -1.86 5.75
N ARG A 98 13.81 -2.08 5.86
CA ARG A 98 14.51 -1.92 7.14
C ARG A 98 14.80 -0.44 7.33
N HIS A 99 14.53 0.10 8.53
CA HIS A 99 14.88 1.46 8.87
C HIS A 99 16.36 1.72 8.62
N GLY A 100 16.69 2.90 8.14
CA GLY A 100 18.06 3.35 8.06
C GLY A 100 18.60 3.62 9.48
N ASP A 101 19.88 3.44 9.65
CA ASP A 101 20.62 3.83 10.83
C ASP A 101 21.67 4.87 10.44
N ALA A 102 21.40 6.12 10.78
CA ALA A 102 22.32 7.22 10.49
C ALA A 102 23.66 7.06 11.19
N THR A 103 23.67 6.39 12.37
CA THR A 103 24.89 6.14 13.14
C THR A 103 25.74 5.03 12.53
N ALA A 104 25.10 4.07 11.84
CA ALA A 104 25.78 2.99 11.11
C ALA A 104 26.07 3.35 9.63
N GLY A 105 25.89 4.61 9.23
CA GLY A 105 26.17 5.07 7.87
C GLY A 105 25.11 4.65 6.82
N THR A 106 23.93 4.21 7.25
CA THR A 106 22.79 3.88 6.37
C THR A 106 21.60 4.79 6.62
N PRO A 107 21.69 6.09 6.30
CA PRO A 107 20.62 7.05 6.61
C PRO A 107 19.32 6.78 5.88
N ALA A 108 19.36 6.13 4.72
CA ALA A 108 18.18 5.70 3.97
C ALA A 108 17.83 4.26 4.30
N GLY A 109 16.53 3.95 4.38
CA GLY A 109 16.05 2.59 4.56
C GLY A 109 16.50 1.64 3.45
N VAL A 110 16.60 0.35 3.77
CA VAL A 110 16.97 -0.72 2.83
C VAL A 110 15.74 -1.53 2.46
N LEU A 111 15.44 -1.64 1.16
CA LEU A 111 14.37 -2.50 0.66
C LEU A 111 14.77 -3.97 0.82
N LEU A 112 13.96 -4.72 1.57
CA LEU A 112 14.19 -6.14 1.88
C LEU A 112 13.33 -7.07 1.04
N ALA A 113 12.06 -6.74 0.88
CA ALA A 113 11.11 -7.54 0.10
C ALA A 113 10.02 -6.65 -0.51
N GLN A 114 9.44 -7.12 -1.59
CA GLN A 114 8.31 -6.46 -2.23
C GLN A 114 7.36 -7.49 -2.84
N GLY A 115 6.09 -7.14 -2.89
CA GLY A 115 5.10 -8.06 -3.43
C GLY A 115 3.81 -7.37 -3.84
N THR A 116 2.99 -8.15 -4.51
CA THR A 116 1.64 -7.77 -4.94
C THR A 116 0.65 -8.75 -4.36
N ILE A 117 -0.39 -8.23 -3.75
CA ILE A 117 -1.45 -9.00 -3.12
C ILE A 117 -2.76 -8.67 -3.83
N ARG A 118 -3.42 -9.68 -4.36
CA ARG A 118 -4.78 -9.55 -4.88
C ARG A 118 -5.77 -9.98 -3.82
N ILE A 119 -6.76 -9.14 -3.56
CA ILE A 119 -7.79 -9.34 -2.54
C ILE A 119 -9.14 -9.33 -3.21
N GLY A 120 -9.96 -10.34 -2.92
CA GLY A 120 -11.38 -10.37 -3.28
C GLY A 120 -12.25 -9.94 -2.11
N CYS A 121 -13.36 -9.27 -2.40
CA CYS A 121 -14.42 -9.02 -1.44
C CYS A 121 -15.50 -10.08 -1.59
N VAL A 122 -15.82 -10.76 -0.50
CA VAL A 122 -16.83 -11.82 -0.47
C VAL A 122 -17.81 -11.59 0.68
N ASN A 123 -19.00 -12.20 0.56
CA ASN A 123 -19.92 -12.30 1.69
C ASN A 123 -19.37 -13.31 2.70
N ALA A 124 -19.26 -12.95 3.96
CA ALA A 124 -18.66 -13.79 5.01
C ALA A 124 -19.45 -15.09 5.28
N GLY A 125 -20.77 -15.11 5.05
CA GLY A 125 -21.58 -16.32 5.25
C GLY A 125 -21.60 -17.27 4.05
N THR A 126 -21.56 -16.75 2.84
CA THR A 126 -21.73 -17.55 1.60
C THR A 126 -20.44 -17.71 0.81
N PHE A 127 -19.39 -16.94 1.11
CA PHE A 127 -18.14 -16.82 0.35
C PHE A 127 -18.30 -16.43 -1.13
N LYS A 128 -19.49 -15.96 -1.51
CA LYS A 128 -19.72 -15.48 -2.87
C LYS A 128 -19.12 -14.07 -3.06
N PRO A 129 -18.63 -13.75 -4.26
CA PRO A 129 -18.15 -12.42 -4.56
C PRO A 129 -19.20 -11.36 -4.21
N GLN A 130 -18.76 -10.30 -3.57
CA GLN A 130 -19.57 -9.19 -3.13
C GLN A 130 -18.88 -7.88 -3.49
N ARG A 131 -19.69 -6.85 -3.78
CA ARG A 131 -19.15 -5.52 -4.07
C ARG A 131 -18.43 -4.96 -2.84
N ILE A 132 -17.27 -4.37 -3.08
CA ILE A 132 -16.56 -3.59 -2.05
C ILE A 132 -17.49 -2.46 -1.59
N PRO A 133 -17.69 -2.27 -0.28
CA PRO A 133 -18.49 -1.16 0.24
C PRO A 133 -18.07 0.18 -0.35
N ILE A 134 -19.06 1.00 -0.73
CA ILE A 134 -18.82 2.30 -1.40
C ILE A 134 -17.92 3.18 -0.54
N SER A 135 -18.14 3.21 0.79
CA SER A 135 -17.32 3.97 1.73
C SER A 135 -15.82 3.60 1.67
N ILE A 136 -15.51 2.31 1.49
CA ILE A 136 -14.13 1.86 1.29
C ILE A 136 -13.63 2.28 -0.08
N SER A 137 -14.41 2.03 -1.14
CA SER A 137 -14.02 2.38 -2.51
C SER A 137 -13.71 3.88 -2.64
N GLU A 138 -14.50 4.74 -2.03
CA GLU A 138 -14.29 6.19 -2.03
C GLU A 138 -13.04 6.60 -1.23
N SER A 139 -12.76 5.90 -0.12
CA SER A 139 -11.58 6.17 0.70
C SER A 139 -10.26 5.76 0.05
N ILE A 140 -10.27 4.73 -0.79
CA ILE A 140 -9.08 4.20 -1.47
C ILE A 140 -8.92 4.72 -2.89
N ALA A 141 -9.97 5.32 -3.48
CA ALA A 141 -9.88 5.93 -4.80
C ALA A 141 -8.78 7.02 -4.79
N PRO A 142 -7.94 7.09 -5.83
CA PRO A 142 -7.04 8.22 -5.96
C PRO A 142 -7.90 9.48 -5.96
N LYS A 143 -7.73 10.34 -4.97
CA LYS A 143 -8.42 11.63 -4.95
C LYS A 143 -7.95 12.40 -6.18
N SER A 144 -8.73 12.33 -7.25
CA SER A 144 -8.56 13.11 -8.45
C SER A 144 -8.81 14.57 -8.10
N THR A 145 -7.76 15.26 -7.68
CA THR A 145 -7.77 16.69 -7.56
C THR A 145 -6.42 17.23 -8.02
N ILE A 146 -6.21 17.13 -9.32
CA ILE A 146 -5.40 18.13 -10.01
C ILE A 146 -6.32 18.70 -11.09
N LYS A 147 -7.04 19.77 -10.77
CA LYS A 147 -7.39 20.75 -11.81
C LYS A 147 -6.07 21.12 -12.46
N PRO A 148 -5.93 21.07 -13.81
CA PRO A 148 -4.75 21.59 -14.45
C PRO A 148 -4.64 23.05 -14.00
N ILE A 149 -3.55 23.38 -13.34
CA ILE A 149 -3.17 24.78 -13.16
C ILE A 149 -2.84 25.26 -14.57
N VAL A 150 -3.82 25.89 -15.22
CA VAL A 150 -3.58 26.63 -16.43
C VAL A 150 -2.75 27.84 -15.97
N ASN A 151 -1.46 27.73 -16.17
CA ASN A 151 -0.54 28.82 -15.88
C ASN A 151 -0.71 29.87 -16.97
N PRO A 152 -1.31 31.05 -16.70
CA PRO A 152 -1.62 32.06 -17.74
C PRO A 152 -0.35 32.70 -18.35
N ILE A 153 0.83 32.35 -17.86
CA ILE A 153 2.10 32.97 -18.30
C ILE A 153 2.69 32.26 -19.54
N VAL A 154 2.25 31.05 -19.89
CA VAL A 154 2.85 30.33 -21.04
C VAL A 154 2.25 30.78 -22.38
N ASN A 155 1.06 31.43 -22.41
CA ASN A 155 0.43 31.91 -23.64
C ASN A 155 0.96 33.27 -24.13
N ALA A 156 1.80 33.96 -23.37
CA ALA A 156 2.37 35.26 -23.78
C ALA A 156 3.68 35.14 -24.56
N ILE A 157 4.28 33.95 -24.67
CA ILE A 157 5.61 33.75 -25.29
C ILE A 157 5.54 33.16 -26.72
N VAL A 158 4.37 32.70 -27.15
CA VAL A 158 4.25 31.93 -28.44
C VAL A 158 3.70 32.77 -29.60
N ASN A 159 3.28 34.02 -29.42
CA ASN A 159 2.87 34.88 -30.51
C ASN A 159 3.52 36.30 -30.43
N PRO A 160 4.70 36.50 -31.03
CA PRO A 160 5.13 37.83 -31.38
C PRO A 160 4.31 38.31 -32.57
N SER A 161 3.41 39.26 -32.34
CA SER A 161 2.67 39.97 -33.38
C SER A 161 3.65 40.59 -34.40
N ASN A 162 3.55 40.17 -35.64
CA ASN A 162 4.14 40.85 -36.81
C ASN A 162 3.54 42.25 -36.91
N GLY A 163 4.31 43.24 -36.52
CA GLY A 163 4.07 44.62 -36.90
C GLY A 163 4.56 44.85 -38.31
N THR A 164 3.65 45.01 -39.25
CA THR A 164 3.93 45.46 -40.60
C THR A 164 3.87 46.99 -40.59
N THR A 165 4.99 47.61 -40.86
CA THR A 165 5.06 49.03 -41.26
C THR A 165 4.71 49.13 -42.73
N GLY A 166 3.76 49.96 -43.04
CA GLY A 166 3.59 50.57 -44.34
C GLY A 166 3.95 52.05 -44.23
#